data_dc7a98e4e9e952aff1aaa7ee7129d612
#
_entry.id   dc7a98e4e9e952aff1aaa7ee7129d612
#
_cell.length_a   1.000
_cell.length_b   1.000
_cell.length_c   1.000
_cell.angle_alpha   90.00
_cell.angle_beta   90.00
_cell.angle_gamma   90.00
#
_symmetry.space_group_name_H-M   'P 1'
#
loop_
_entity.id
_entity.type
_entity.pdbx_description
1 polymer ?
#
loop_
_entity_poly.entity_id
_entity_poly.type
_entity_poly.pdbx_seq_one_letter_code
_entity_poly.pdbx_strand_id
1 'polypeptide(L)'
;MSVRTITPQEAHRLIDAGASLIDIREPDEHHRERIAGALNIPLTRVAPDTAQGDTLIFHCRSGMRTGLASAQLTSAADGRNCYILEGGIEGWRGAGFPTARTTGAPIEMQRQVMIAAGALVLAGTLLSLLVARGFIALPLFVGAGLMVAGITGFCGMARLLALAPWNRTAPVSGA
;
A
#
# COMPACT_ATOMS: atom_id res chain seq x y z
N MET A 1 -16.20 13.86 -15.87
CA MET A 1 -17.19 12.93 -15.27
C MET A 1 -16.66 12.47 -13.94
N SER A 2 -17.47 12.46 -12.87
CA SER A 2 -17.03 11.91 -11.57
C SER A 2 -17.14 10.40 -11.59
N VAL A 3 -16.09 9.70 -11.15
CA VAL A 3 -16.12 8.23 -11.00
C VAL A 3 -17.18 7.86 -9.96
N ARG A 4 -18.06 6.94 -10.29
CA ARG A 4 -19.09 6.45 -9.37
C ARG A 4 -18.46 5.47 -8.35
N THR A 5 -18.75 5.69 -7.09
CA THR A 5 -18.40 4.74 -6.01
C THR A 5 -19.52 3.69 -5.91
N ILE A 6 -19.13 2.42 -5.79
CA ILE A 6 -20.03 1.28 -5.67
C ILE A 6 -19.74 0.48 -4.39
N THR A 7 -20.78 -0.12 -3.84
CA THR A 7 -20.66 -0.97 -2.65
C THR A 7 -19.90 -2.27 -2.95
N PRO A 8 -19.33 -2.95 -1.92
CA PRO A 8 -18.69 -4.26 -2.11
C PRO A 8 -19.63 -5.30 -2.75
N GLN A 9 -20.93 -5.29 -2.40
CA GLN A 9 -21.92 -6.19 -2.97
C GLN A 9 -22.16 -5.93 -4.47
N GLU A 10 -22.21 -4.67 -4.86
CA GLU A 10 -22.36 -4.27 -6.26
C GLU A 10 -21.11 -4.61 -7.06
N ALA A 11 -19.91 -4.36 -6.47
CA ALA A 11 -18.64 -4.72 -7.06
C ALA A 11 -18.52 -6.23 -7.28
N HIS A 12 -18.92 -7.06 -6.31
CA HIS A 12 -18.90 -8.52 -6.45
C HIS A 12 -19.74 -8.98 -7.64
N ARG A 13 -20.97 -8.47 -7.76
CA ARG A 13 -21.85 -8.80 -8.89
C ARG A 13 -21.25 -8.41 -10.25
N LEU A 14 -20.59 -7.24 -10.32
CA LEU A 14 -19.94 -6.80 -11.55
C LEU A 14 -18.71 -7.66 -11.88
N ILE A 15 -17.94 -8.09 -10.89
CA ILE A 15 -16.80 -8.99 -11.06
C ILE A 15 -17.28 -10.35 -11.60
N ASP A 16 -18.36 -10.89 -11.04
CA ASP A 16 -18.97 -12.14 -11.53
C ASP A 16 -19.51 -11.99 -12.95
N ALA A 17 -19.90 -10.78 -13.35
CA ALA A 17 -20.30 -10.46 -14.73
C ALA A 17 -19.12 -10.12 -15.67
N GLY A 18 -17.87 -10.27 -15.22
CA GLY A 18 -16.66 -10.10 -16.04
C GLY A 18 -15.98 -8.73 -15.93
N ALA A 19 -16.33 -7.91 -14.95
CA ALA A 19 -15.61 -6.65 -14.69
C ALA A 19 -14.19 -6.94 -14.17
N SER A 20 -13.23 -6.14 -14.62
CA SER A 20 -11.84 -6.19 -14.14
C SER A 20 -11.68 -5.43 -12.80
N LEU A 21 -11.24 -6.13 -11.77
CA LEU A 21 -10.90 -5.54 -10.48
C LEU A 21 -9.41 -5.18 -10.45
N ILE A 22 -9.11 -3.91 -10.13
CA ILE A 22 -7.77 -3.35 -10.18
C ILE A 22 -7.36 -2.83 -8.81
N ASP A 23 -6.29 -3.38 -8.26
CA ASP A 23 -5.67 -2.95 -7.02
C ASP A 23 -4.57 -1.93 -7.33
N ILE A 24 -4.79 -0.66 -6.97
CA ILE A 24 -3.83 0.42 -7.22
C ILE A 24 -2.79 0.57 -6.11
N ARG A 25 -2.76 -0.34 -5.13
CA ARG A 25 -1.79 -0.33 -4.04
C ARG A 25 -0.41 -0.78 -4.54
N GLU A 26 0.60 -0.55 -3.68
CA GLU A 26 1.94 -1.04 -3.98
C GLU A 26 1.99 -2.59 -3.98
N PRO A 27 2.93 -3.20 -4.75
CA PRO A 27 3.00 -4.65 -4.89
C PRO A 27 3.16 -5.41 -3.58
N ASP A 28 3.83 -4.84 -2.60
CA ASP A 28 4.01 -5.43 -1.28
C ASP A 28 2.72 -5.45 -0.45
N GLU A 29 1.85 -4.45 -0.59
CA GLU A 29 0.51 -4.44 0.02
C GLU A 29 -0.38 -5.52 -0.61
N HIS A 30 -0.37 -5.62 -1.96
CA HIS A 30 -1.13 -6.62 -2.72
C HIS A 30 -0.65 -8.04 -2.40
N HIS A 31 0.67 -8.25 -2.32
CA HIS A 31 1.24 -9.55 -1.98
C HIS A 31 0.79 -10.02 -0.58
N ARG A 32 0.72 -9.13 0.40
CA ARG A 32 0.30 -9.47 1.77
C ARG A 32 -1.17 -9.84 1.88
N GLU A 33 -2.04 -9.05 1.26
CA GLU A 33 -3.48 -9.28 1.25
C GLU A 33 -4.08 -8.72 -0.03
N ARG A 34 -4.87 -9.53 -0.73
CA ARG A 34 -5.54 -9.14 -1.97
C ARG A 34 -6.94 -9.70 -2.07
N ILE A 35 -7.80 -9.06 -2.84
CA ILE A 35 -9.03 -9.66 -3.33
C ILE A 35 -8.66 -10.64 -4.43
N ALA A 36 -9.21 -11.85 -4.40
CA ALA A 36 -8.93 -12.87 -5.41
C ALA A 36 -9.31 -12.35 -6.81
N GLY A 37 -8.44 -12.59 -7.80
CA GLY A 37 -8.65 -12.12 -9.17
C GLY A 37 -8.33 -10.64 -9.42
N ALA A 38 -7.99 -9.85 -8.40
CA ALA A 38 -7.58 -8.46 -8.59
C ALA A 38 -6.22 -8.35 -9.28
N LEU A 39 -6.16 -7.53 -10.33
CA LEU A 39 -4.91 -7.16 -11.01
C LEU A 39 -4.18 -6.08 -10.21
N ASN A 40 -2.92 -6.29 -9.86
CA ASN A 40 -2.14 -5.25 -9.20
C ASN A 40 -1.49 -4.31 -10.21
N ILE A 41 -2.01 -3.10 -10.28
CA ILE A 41 -1.48 -2.01 -11.11
C ILE A 41 -1.29 -0.80 -10.20
N PRO A 42 -0.10 -0.59 -9.62
CA PRO A 42 0.17 0.56 -8.75
C PRO A 42 -0.25 1.87 -9.39
N LEU A 43 -0.79 2.80 -8.60
CA LEU A 43 -1.34 4.07 -9.09
C LEU A 43 -0.38 4.82 -10.04
N THR A 44 0.92 4.71 -9.80
CA THR A 44 1.98 5.30 -10.63
C THR A 44 2.11 4.68 -12.03
N ARG A 45 1.50 3.50 -12.26
CA ARG A 45 1.55 2.75 -13.52
C ARG A 45 0.18 2.66 -14.19
N VAL A 46 -0.86 3.21 -13.59
CA VAL A 46 -2.21 3.20 -14.19
C VAL A 46 -2.22 4.08 -15.43
N ALA A 47 -2.50 3.46 -16.59
CA ALA A 47 -2.61 4.09 -17.89
C ALA A 47 -3.75 3.42 -18.70
N PRO A 48 -4.22 4.00 -19.83
CA PRO A 48 -5.36 3.47 -20.58
C PRO A 48 -5.24 2.02 -20.99
N ASP A 49 -4.03 1.54 -21.33
CA ASP A 49 -3.79 0.20 -21.84
C ASP A 49 -3.40 -0.84 -20.77
N THR A 50 -3.38 -0.43 -19.49
CA THR A 50 -2.89 -1.30 -18.41
C THR A 50 -3.93 -2.30 -17.91
N ALA A 51 -5.21 -2.08 -18.17
CA ALA A 51 -6.29 -2.99 -17.79
C ALA A 51 -7.21 -3.32 -18.96
N GLN A 52 -7.64 -4.57 -19.05
CA GLN A 52 -8.55 -5.05 -20.08
C GLN A 52 -10.00 -5.11 -19.55
N GLY A 53 -10.97 -5.13 -20.46
CA GLY A 53 -12.39 -5.24 -20.16
C GLY A 53 -13.15 -3.92 -20.25
N ASP A 54 -14.46 -4.00 -20.45
CA ASP A 54 -15.35 -2.87 -20.65
C ASP A 54 -15.75 -2.17 -19.36
N THR A 55 -15.57 -2.86 -18.23
CA THR A 55 -15.90 -2.35 -16.89
C THR A 55 -14.70 -2.53 -15.97
N LEU A 56 -14.22 -1.43 -15.41
CA LEU A 56 -13.07 -1.37 -14.52
C LEU A 56 -13.51 -0.94 -13.12
N ILE A 57 -13.09 -1.70 -12.12
CA ILE A 57 -13.35 -1.40 -10.70
C ILE A 57 -12.00 -1.19 -10.03
N PHE A 58 -11.74 0.02 -9.57
CA PHE A 58 -10.51 0.36 -8.88
C PHE A 58 -10.68 0.29 -7.37
N HIS A 59 -9.71 -0.28 -6.67
CA HIS A 59 -9.68 -0.23 -5.23
C HIS A 59 -8.28 0.08 -4.70
N CYS A 60 -8.23 0.60 -3.49
CA CYS A 60 -7.02 0.69 -2.68
C CYS A 60 -7.28 0.07 -1.30
N ARG A 61 -6.61 0.54 -0.25
CA ARG A 61 -6.82 0.03 1.10
C ARG A 61 -8.18 0.45 1.68
N SER A 62 -8.46 1.75 1.74
CA SER A 62 -9.63 2.34 2.41
C SER A 62 -10.53 3.19 1.49
N GLY A 63 -10.25 3.23 0.18
CA GLY A 63 -10.94 4.12 -0.76
C GLY A 63 -10.36 5.53 -0.87
N MET A 64 -9.46 5.96 0.03
CA MET A 64 -8.90 7.32 0.04
C MET A 64 -8.01 7.59 -1.18
N ARG A 65 -7.05 6.70 -1.49
CA ARG A 65 -6.15 6.86 -2.66
C ARG A 65 -6.92 6.89 -3.97
N THR A 66 -7.90 6.00 -4.15
CA THR A 66 -8.77 5.97 -5.34
C THR A 66 -9.63 7.22 -5.45
N GLY A 67 -10.15 7.74 -4.34
CA GLY A 67 -10.92 8.98 -4.32
C GLY A 67 -10.07 10.18 -4.75
N LEU A 68 -8.88 10.35 -4.20
CA LEU A 68 -7.94 11.42 -4.55
C LEU A 68 -7.46 11.33 -6.01
N ALA A 69 -7.32 10.12 -6.54
CA ALA A 69 -6.85 9.86 -7.90
C ALA A 69 -8.01 9.72 -8.92
N SER A 70 -9.25 10.03 -8.56
CA SER A 70 -10.44 9.77 -9.38
C SER A 70 -10.33 10.30 -10.81
N ALA A 71 -9.77 11.49 -11.00
CA ALA A 71 -9.55 12.08 -12.32
C ALA A 71 -8.56 11.27 -13.17
N GLN A 72 -7.45 10.81 -12.57
CA GLN A 72 -6.47 9.95 -13.23
C GLN A 72 -7.08 8.60 -13.63
N LEU A 73 -7.86 7.98 -12.72
CA LEU A 73 -8.52 6.70 -12.96
C LEU A 73 -9.57 6.81 -14.07
N THR A 74 -10.33 7.91 -14.14
CA THR A 74 -11.26 8.19 -15.24
C THR A 74 -10.53 8.30 -16.56
N SER A 75 -9.43 9.03 -16.59
CA SER A 75 -8.60 9.17 -17.81
C SER A 75 -8.04 7.82 -18.26
N ALA A 76 -7.58 7.00 -17.33
CA ALA A 76 -7.07 5.66 -17.62
C ALA A 76 -8.16 4.67 -18.07
N ALA A 77 -9.41 4.91 -17.69
CA ALA A 77 -10.54 4.11 -18.15
C ALA A 77 -10.89 4.34 -19.64
N ASP A 78 -10.48 5.47 -20.22
CA ASP A 78 -10.59 5.77 -21.66
C ASP A 78 -12.00 5.50 -22.23
N GLY A 79 -13.02 6.09 -21.61
CA GLY A 79 -14.42 5.94 -22.01
C GLY A 79 -15.13 4.66 -21.56
N ARG A 80 -14.41 3.71 -20.95
CA ARG A 80 -14.98 2.50 -20.34
C ARG A 80 -15.72 2.80 -19.04
N ASN A 81 -16.58 1.88 -18.60
CA ASN A 81 -17.22 1.99 -17.31
C ASN A 81 -16.19 1.96 -16.19
N CYS A 82 -16.15 2.99 -15.35
CA CYS A 82 -15.16 3.15 -14.29
C CYS A 82 -15.83 3.34 -12.94
N TYR A 83 -15.46 2.49 -11.99
CA TYR A 83 -16.00 2.50 -10.64
C TYR A 83 -14.89 2.49 -9.59
N ILE A 84 -15.21 3.02 -8.42
CA ILE A 84 -14.36 2.93 -7.22
C ILE A 84 -15.08 2.05 -6.20
N LEU A 85 -14.36 1.06 -5.66
CA LEU A 85 -14.85 0.23 -4.57
C LEU A 85 -14.89 1.02 -3.27
N GLU A 86 -16.08 1.16 -2.69
CA GLU A 86 -16.30 1.81 -1.40
C GLU A 86 -15.51 1.12 -0.29
N GLY A 87 -14.79 1.90 0.51
CA GLY A 87 -13.96 1.37 1.60
C GLY A 87 -12.76 0.52 1.15
N GLY A 88 -12.52 0.37 -0.16
CA GLY A 88 -11.42 -0.43 -0.69
C GLY A 88 -11.44 -1.89 -0.20
N ILE A 89 -10.25 -2.51 -0.03
CA ILE A 89 -10.16 -3.89 0.47
C ILE A 89 -10.65 -4.02 1.93
N GLU A 90 -10.55 -2.96 2.73
CA GLU A 90 -11.09 -2.95 4.10
C GLU A 90 -12.63 -3.00 4.09
N GLY A 91 -13.27 -2.23 3.19
CA GLY A 91 -14.72 -2.28 2.98
C GLY A 91 -15.18 -3.64 2.46
N TRP A 92 -14.45 -4.23 1.49
CA TRP A 92 -14.70 -5.57 0.98
C TRP A 92 -14.72 -6.62 2.09
N ARG A 93 -13.67 -6.61 2.94
CA ARG A 93 -13.58 -7.51 4.09
C ARG A 93 -14.64 -7.23 5.14
N GLY A 94 -14.95 -5.94 5.41
CA GLY A 94 -16.01 -5.53 6.33
C GLY A 94 -17.40 -5.99 5.89
N ALA A 95 -17.62 -6.14 4.59
CA ALA A 95 -18.85 -6.71 4.01
C ALA A 95 -18.89 -8.25 4.05
N GLY A 96 -17.87 -8.92 4.62
CA GLY A 96 -17.80 -10.37 4.79
C GLY A 96 -17.22 -11.13 3.59
N PHE A 97 -16.73 -10.45 2.56
CA PHE A 97 -16.13 -11.10 1.40
C PHE A 97 -14.69 -11.57 1.69
N PRO A 98 -14.28 -12.71 1.13
CA PRO A 98 -12.95 -13.28 1.39
C PRO A 98 -11.84 -12.45 0.76
N THR A 99 -10.69 -12.43 1.44
CA THR A 99 -9.41 -11.93 0.91
C THR A 99 -8.36 -13.02 0.99
N ALA A 100 -7.48 -13.07 -0.01
CA ALA A 100 -6.33 -13.96 0.01
C ALA A 100 -5.20 -13.29 0.78
N ARG A 101 -4.75 -13.91 1.88
CA ARG A 101 -3.62 -13.44 2.70
C ARG A 101 -2.44 -14.38 2.56
N THR A 102 -1.26 -13.80 2.36
CA THR A 102 -0.02 -14.56 2.36
C THR A 102 0.45 -14.77 3.81
N THR A 103 0.40 -16.02 4.27
CA THR A 103 0.95 -16.40 5.58
C THR A 103 2.47 -16.26 5.56
N GLY A 104 3.02 -15.65 6.63
CA GLY A 104 4.48 -15.43 6.73
C GLY A 104 5.01 -14.21 5.97
N ALA A 105 4.16 -13.39 5.36
CA ALA A 105 4.60 -12.12 4.81
C ALA A 105 5.21 -11.24 5.91
N PRO A 106 6.35 -10.57 5.65
CA PRO A 106 6.96 -9.68 6.62
C PRO A 106 6.00 -8.53 6.97
N ILE A 107 6.15 -7.98 8.16
CA ILE A 107 5.36 -6.80 8.58
C ILE A 107 5.60 -5.63 7.62
N GLU A 108 4.61 -4.76 7.49
CA GLU A 108 4.70 -3.58 6.60
C GLU A 108 6.00 -2.80 6.82
N MET A 109 6.63 -2.36 5.74
CA MET A 109 7.88 -1.60 5.77
C MET A 109 7.80 -0.41 6.73
N GLN A 110 6.68 0.32 6.70
CA GLN A 110 6.46 1.46 7.60
C GLN A 110 6.50 1.05 9.08
N ARG A 111 5.91 -0.09 9.42
CA ARG A 111 5.96 -0.62 10.79
C ARG A 111 7.36 -1.07 11.19
N GLN A 112 8.12 -1.67 10.27
CA GLN A 112 9.53 -2.03 10.51
C GLN A 112 10.36 -0.79 10.79
N VAL A 113 10.18 0.29 10.01
CA VAL A 113 10.85 1.57 10.22
C VAL A 113 10.51 2.15 11.60
N MET A 114 9.23 2.16 11.98
CA MET A 114 8.80 2.67 13.30
C MET A 114 9.40 1.86 14.45
N ILE A 115 9.43 0.52 14.34
CA ILE A 115 10.02 -0.34 15.36
C ILE A 115 11.53 -0.09 15.46
N ALA A 116 12.24 -0.06 14.32
CA ALA A 116 13.68 0.14 14.30
C ALA A 116 14.06 1.54 14.84
N ALA A 117 13.39 2.59 14.38
CA ALA A 117 13.64 3.95 14.86
C ALA A 117 13.32 4.09 16.36
N GLY A 118 12.19 3.55 16.82
CA GLY A 118 11.82 3.56 18.24
C GLY A 118 12.82 2.80 19.12
N ALA A 119 13.28 1.63 18.66
CA ALA A 119 14.29 0.85 19.38
C ALA A 119 15.63 1.61 19.50
N LEU A 120 16.09 2.28 18.45
CA LEU A 120 17.30 3.09 18.46
C LEU A 120 17.17 4.30 19.39
N VAL A 121 16.03 4.97 19.41
CA VAL A 121 15.75 6.09 20.29
C VAL A 121 15.77 5.61 21.76
N LEU A 122 15.08 4.53 22.08
CA LEU A 122 15.07 3.96 23.44
C LEU A 122 16.47 3.52 23.87
N ALA A 123 17.18 2.78 23.04
CA ALA A 123 18.52 2.30 23.36
C ALA A 123 19.49 3.49 23.58
N GLY A 124 19.50 4.48 22.70
CA GLY A 124 20.35 5.66 22.82
C GLY A 124 20.04 6.50 24.08
N THR A 125 18.76 6.64 24.41
CA THR A 125 18.34 7.35 25.62
C THR A 125 18.77 6.61 26.89
N LEU A 126 18.55 5.29 26.97
CA LEU A 126 18.97 4.48 28.10
C LEU A 126 20.50 4.48 28.27
N LEU A 127 21.25 4.33 27.19
CA LEU A 127 22.71 4.41 27.20
C LEU A 127 23.19 5.78 27.65
N SER A 128 22.52 6.86 27.23
CA SER A 128 22.85 8.21 27.67
C SER A 128 22.66 8.42 29.18
N LEU A 129 21.63 7.79 29.75
CA LEU A 129 21.31 7.90 31.19
C LEU A 129 22.20 6.99 32.05
N LEU A 130 22.51 5.78 31.58
CA LEU A 130 23.15 4.74 32.40
C LEU A 130 24.68 4.64 32.20
N VAL A 131 25.20 5.02 31.01
CA VAL A 131 26.59 4.83 30.64
C VAL A 131 27.32 6.16 30.45
N ALA A 132 26.95 6.93 29.45
CA ALA A 132 27.60 8.21 29.15
C ALA A 132 26.71 9.17 28.37
N ARG A 133 26.72 10.45 28.74
CA ARG A 133 25.91 11.51 28.11
C ARG A 133 26.11 11.63 26.59
N GLY A 134 27.24 11.20 26.05
CA GLY A 134 27.51 11.25 24.60
C GLY A 134 26.54 10.42 23.75
N PHE A 135 25.93 9.38 24.33
CA PHE A 135 24.97 8.54 23.60
C PHE A 135 23.66 9.26 23.25
N ILE A 136 23.39 10.48 23.78
CA ILE A 136 22.27 11.32 23.39
C ILE A 136 22.32 11.72 21.88
N ALA A 137 23.48 11.67 21.27
CA ALA A 137 23.64 11.92 19.83
C ALA A 137 22.85 10.93 18.96
N LEU A 138 22.66 9.68 19.43
CA LEU A 138 21.95 8.65 18.68
C LEU A 138 20.45 8.98 18.52
N PRO A 139 19.65 9.21 19.56
CA PRO A 139 18.26 9.62 19.40
C PRO A 139 18.09 10.95 18.68
N LEU A 140 19.02 11.91 18.82
CA LEU A 140 19.00 13.17 18.08
C LEU A 140 19.17 12.91 16.56
N PHE A 141 20.12 12.07 16.17
CA PHE A 141 20.36 11.71 14.77
C PHE A 141 19.12 10.99 14.17
N VAL A 142 18.54 10.03 14.90
CA VAL A 142 17.33 9.33 14.46
C VAL A 142 16.17 10.30 14.31
N GLY A 143 15.97 11.20 15.29
CA GLY A 143 14.91 12.20 15.23
C GLY A 143 15.05 13.16 14.05
N ALA A 144 16.26 13.67 13.79
CA ALA A 144 16.56 14.52 12.64
C ALA A 144 16.29 13.77 11.31
N GLY A 145 16.70 12.50 11.22
CA GLY A 145 16.44 11.65 10.05
C GLY A 145 14.95 11.43 9.79
N LEU A 146 14.15 11.24 10.85
CA LEU A 146 12.69 11.10 10.73
C LEU A 146 12.02 12.41 10.29
N MET A 147 12.51 13.57 10.76
CA MET A 147 12.01 14.88 10.30
C MET A 147 12.29 15.08 8.80
N VAL A 148 13.52 14.80 8.35
CA VAL A 148 13.87 14.86 6.94
C VAL A 148 13.01 13.91 6.11
N ALA A 149 12.82 12.69 6.58
CA ALA A 149 11.97 11.71 5.90
C ALA A 149 10.51 12.17 5.79
N GLY A 150 9.96 12.80 6.84
CA GLY A 150 8.61 13.34 6.82
C GLY A 150 8.41 14.51 5.85
N ILE A 151 9.40 15.40 5.73
CA ILE A 151 9.35 16.59 4.86
C ILE A 151 9.58 16.20 3.39
N THR A 152 10.57 15.35 3.12
CA THR A 152 11.01 15.04 1.76
C THR A 152 10.38 13.81 1.14
N GLY A 153 9.71 12.98 1.96
CA GLY A 153 9.23 11.64 1.56
C GLY A 153 10.36 10.60 1.38
N PHE A 154 11.62 11.01 1.61
CA PHE A 154 12.78 10.13 1.48
C PHE A 154 13.19 9.54 2.83
N CYS A 155 13.01 8.22 2.99
CA CYS A 155 13.38 7.51 4.21
C CYS A 155 14.59 6.58 3.96
N GLY A 156 15.77 6.96 4.46
CA GLY A 156 16.99 6.13 4.36
C GLY A 156 16.86 4.80 5.09
N MET A 157 16.17 4.76 6.24
CA MET A 157 15.88 3.55 7.01
C MET A 157 15.04 2.55 6.20
N ALA A 158 14.03 3.02 5.47
CA ALA A 158 13.21 2.16 4.61
C ALA A 158 14.04 1.52 3.49
N ARG A 159 14.96 2.27 2.88
CA ARG A 159 15.89 1.72 1.87
C ARG A 159 16.83 0.67 2.45
N LEU A 160 17.36 0.92 3.65
CA LEU A 160 18.22 -0.04 4.33
C LEU A 160 17.44 -1.34 4.64
N LEU A 161 16.23 -1.22 5.17
CA LEU A 161 15.38 -2.37 5.47
C LEU A 161 14.92 -3.10 4.20
N ALA A 162 14.78 -2.42 3.08
CA ALA A 162 14.46 -3.05 1.79
C ALA A 162 15.55 -4.02 1.31
N LEU A 163 16.80 -3.82 1.72
CA LEU A 163 17.92 -4.73 1.42
C LEU A 163 17.90 -6.00 2.28
N ALA A 164 17.13 -6.02 3.35
CA ALA A 164 17.04 -7.17 4.25
C ALA A 164 16.44 -8.39 3.52
N PRO A 165 16.98 -9.60 3.75
CA PRO A 165 16.57 -10.81 3.02
C PRO A 165 15.08 -11.13 3.14
N TRP A 166 14.44 -10.79 4.27
CA TRP A 166 13.01 -11.00 4.49
C TRP A 166 12.10 -9.99 3.77
N ASN A 167 12.64 -8.85 3.30
CA ASN A 167 11.92 -7.83 2.55
C ASN A 167 12.14 -7.94 1.03
N ARG A 168 13.00 -8.84 0.59
CA ARG A 168 13.17 -9.11 -0.84
C ARG A 168 11.94 -9.87 -1.32
N THR A 169 10.99 -9.17 -1.98
CA THR A 169 9.93 -9.85 -2.71
C THR A 169 10.58 -10.65 -3.83
N ALA A 170 10.33 -11.96 -3.88
CA ALA A 170 10.68 -12.75 -5.04
C ALA A 170 10.01 -12.11 -6.27
N PRO A 171 10.70 -12.01 -7.43
CA PRO A 171 10.06 -11.53 -8.64
C PRO A 171 8.83 -12.39 -8.88
N VAL A 172 7.67 -11.74 -9.09
CA VAL A 172 6.45 -12.43 -9.48
C VAL A 172 6.77 -13.08 -10.82
N SER A 173 6.97 -14.41 -10.79
CA SER A 173 7.08 -15.23 -12.01
C SER A 173 5.72 -15.11 -12.70
N GLY A 174 5.68 -14.30 -13.77
CA GLY A 174 4.52 -14.21 -14.63
C GLY A 174 4.34 -15.57 -15.32
N ALA A 175 3.18 -16.15 -15.14
CA ALA A 175 2.62 -17.15 -16.04
C ALA A 175 1.22 -16.66 -16.43
#